data_6c4eddf86cf61829b1c3e0f6666ebce2
#
_entry.id   6c4eddf86cf61829b1c3e0f6666ebce2
#
_cell.length_a   1.000
_cell.length_b   1.000
_cell.length_c   1.000
_cell.angle_alpha   90.00
_cell.angle_beta   90.00
_cell.angle_gamma   90.00
#
_symmetry.space_group_name_H-M   'P 1'
#
loop_
_entity.id
_entity.type
_entity.pdbx_description
1 polymer ?
#
loop_
_entity_poly.entity_id
_entity_poly.type
_entity_poly.pdbx_seq_one_letter_code
_entity_poly.pdbx_strand_id
1 'polypeptide(L)'
;ALPADGKGKIGLAMAIPVAANVGGMGTPIGTPPNAIALKYLNDPEGLNLNIGFGEWMSFMLPYTIIVLFIAWFILLRLFPFKQKSIELQIEGEAKKDWRSIVVYITFAITVLLWMFDKFTGVNSNVVAMIPVAVFCITGVITKRDLEEISWSVLWMVAGGFALGVALQE
;
A
#
# COMPACT_ATOMS: atom_id res chain seq x y z
N ALA A 1 -15.54 7.54 -21.50
CA ALA A 1 -15.47 8.98 -21.23
C ALA A 1 -16.15 9.28 -19.89
N LEU A 2 -15.50 10.03 -19.00
CA LEU A 2 -16.12 10.47 -17.75
C LEU A 2 -17.27 11.44 -18.04
N PRO A 3 -18.38 11.36 -17.28
CA PRO A 3 -19.56 12.19 -17.52
C PRO A 3 -19.23 13.69 -17.50
N ALA A 4 -19.95 14.46 -18.29
CA ALA A 4 -19.79 15.91 -18.45
C ALA A 4 -20.14 16.71 -17.18
N ASP A 5 -20.70 16.08 -16.16
CA ASP A 5 -21.07 16.71 -14.89
C ASP A 5 -19.81 16.95 -14.02
N GLY A 6 -19.41 18.22 -13.91
CA GLY A 6 -18.16 18.61 -13.26
C GLY A 6 -18.01 18.12 -11.82
N LYS A 7 -19.08 18.09 -11.01
CA LYS A 7 -19.03 17.67 -9.60
C LYS A 7 -18.78 16.17 -9.43
N GLY A 8 -19.46 15.32 -10.18
CA GLY A 8 -19.24 13.88 -10.12
C GLY A 8 -17.82 13.47 -10.57
N LYS A 9 -17.30 14.16 -11.60
CA LYS A 9 -15.93 13.96 -12.09
C LYS A 9 -14.89 14.30 -11.03
N ILE A 10 -15.09 15.42 -10.32
CA ILE A 10 -14.23 15.83 -9.20
C ILE A 10 -14.31 14.81 -8.06
N GLY A 11 -15.54 14.36 -7.71
CA GLY A 11 -15.73 13.34 -6.68
C GLY A 11 -14.99 12.04 -6.98
N LEU A 12 -15.04 11.56 -8.23
CA LEU A 12 -14.33 10.36 -8.65
C LEU A 12 -12.80 10.56 -8.62
N ALA A 13 -12.33 11.71 -9.09
CA ALA A 13 -10.91 12.05 -9.05
C ALA A 13 -10.39 12.14 -7.60
N MET A 14 -11.18 12.68 -6.66
CA MET A 14 -10.84 12.76 -5.25
C MET A 14 -10.97 11.41 -4.52
N ALA A 15 -11.83 10.51 -4.98
CA ALA A 15 -12.00 9.19 -4.36
C ALA A 15 -10.71 8.35 -4.44
N ILE A 16 -9.94 8.46 -5.52
CA ILE A 16 -8.70 7.70 -5.71
C ILE A 16 -7.66 8.05 -4.63
N PRO A 17 -7.20 9.31 -4.49
CA PRO A 17 -6.20 9.66 -3.47
C PRO A 17 -6.73 9.48 -2.03
N VAL A 18 -8.02 9.72 -1.79
CA VAL A 18 -8.62 9.48 -0.47
C VAL A 18 -8.57 8.00 -0.13
N ALA A 19 -9.00 7.12 -1.04
CA ALA A 19 -8.97 5.67 -0.83
C ALA A 19 -7.53 5.15 -0.67
N ALA A 20 -6.57 5.68 -1.44
CA ALA A 20 -5.17 5.31 -1.36
C ALA A 20 -4.55 5.71 -0.01
N ASN A 21 -4.78 6.95 0.45
CA ASN A 21 -4.27 7.43 1.74
C ASN A 21 -4.89 6.69 2.93
N VAL A 22 -6.21 6.52 2.93
CA VAL A 22 -6.91 5.80 3.99
C VAL A 22 -6.52 4.32 3.98
N GLY A 23 -6.51 3.68 2.81
CA GLY A 23 -6.14 2.27 2.66
C GLY A 23 -4.70 2.00 3.09
N GLY A 24 -3.80 2.95 2.83
CA GLY A 24 -2.39 2.86 3.24
C GLY A 24 -2.17 2.74 4.74
N MET A 25 -3.09 3.23 5.58
CA MET A 25 -2.99 3.10 7.04
C MET A 25 -3.16 1.65 7.52
N GLY A 26 -3.81 0.79 6.73
CA GLY A 26 -4.13 -0.58 7.11
C GLY A 26 -2.93 -1.50 7.32
N THR A 27 -1.78 -1.21 6.71
CA THR A 27 -0.58 -2.05 6.84
C THR A 27 0.65 -1.23 7.22
N PRO A 28 1.64 -1.81 7.93
CA PRO A 28 2.88 -1.10 8.29
C PRO A 28 3.64 -0.52 7.10
N ILE A 29 3.57 -1.18 5.95
CA ILE A 29 4.28 -0.79 4.73
C ILE A 29 3.41 0.03 3.77
N GLY A 30 2.14 0.25 4.08
CA GLY A 30 1.20 0.94 3.22
C GLY A 30 1.54 2.41 2.99
N THR A 31 2.17 3.05 3.99
CA THR A 31 2.71 4.41 3.89
C THR A 31 3.99 4.57 4.70
N PRO A 32 4.94 5.42 4.29
CA PRO A 32 6.17 5.66 5.05
C PRO A 32 5.95 6.08 6.51
N PRO A 33 4.98 6.95 6.86
CA PRO A 33 4.68 7.29 8.25
C PRO A 33 4.35 6.11 9.15
N ASN A 34 3.71 5.05 8.63
CA ASN A 34 3.40 3.85 9.43
C ASN A 34 4.68 3.13 9.86
N ALA A 35 5.64 3.00 8.95
CA ALA A 35 6.93 2.37 9.26
C ALA A 35 7.70 3.16 10.32
N ILE A 36 7.65 4.51 10.26
CA ILE A 36 8.24 5.37 11.29
C ILE A 36 7.52 5.17 12.62
N ALA A 37 6.20 5.24 12.64
CA ALA A 37 5.42 5.03 13.85
C ALA A 37 5.74 3.67 14.50
N LEU A 38 5.80 2.61 13.69
CA LEU A 38 6.13 1.27 14.17
C LEU A 38 7.54 1.20 14.75
N LYS A 39 8.51 1.90 14.14
CA LYS A 39 9.88 1.98 14.67
C LYS A 39 9.88 2.60 16.07
N TYR A 40 9.19 3.74 16.29
CA TYR A 40 9.11 4.40 17.60
C TYR A 40 8.33 3.57 18.63
N LEU A 41 7.24 2.91 18.24
CA LEU A 41 6.47 2.06 19.14
C LEU A 41 7.27 0.83 19.60
N ASN A 42 8.18 0.34 18.76
CA ASN A 42 9.02 -0.83 19.05
C ASN A 42 10.42 -0.47 19.54
N ASP A 43 10.70 0.81 19.74
CA ASP A 43 12.01 1.25 20.22
C ASP A 43 12.30 0.67 21.62
N PRO A 44 13.41 -0.06 21.83
CA PRO A 44 13.79 -0.61 23.14
C PRO A 44 14.00 0.45 24.21
N GLU A 45 14.45 1.64 23.83
CA GLU A 45 14.65 2.78 24.74
C GLU A 45 13.37 3.61 24.93
N GLY A 46 12.33 3.35 24.12
CA GLY A 46 11.03 4.01 24.14
C GLY A 46 9.92 3.15 24.75
N LEU A 47 8.84 2.97 23.98
CA LEU A 47 7.65 2.24 24.43
C LEU A 47 7.83 0.71 24.42
N ASN A 48 8.73 0.19 23.62
CA ASN A 48 9.08 -1.23 23.50
C ASN A 48 7.87 -2.19 23.40
N LEU A 49 6.88 -1.82 22.60
CA LEU A 49 5.61 -2.55 22.51
C LEU A 49 5.73 -3.85 21.68
N ASN A 50 6.80 -4.00 20.92
CA ASN A 50 7.07 -5.17 20.07
C ASN A 50 5.88 -5.54 19.15
N ILE A 51 5.29 -4.53 18.51
CA ILE A 51 4.16 -4.69 17.60
C ILE A 51 4.66 -5.31 16.30
N GLY A 52 4.12 -6.49 15.95
CA GLY A 52 4.37 -7.15 14.68
C GLY A 52 3.48 -6.64 13.55
N PHE A 53 3.76 -7.11 12.34
CA PHE A 53 2.98 -6.75 11.15
C PHE A 53 1.51 -7.19 11.27
N GLY A 54 1.27 -8.42 11.71
CA GLY A 54 -0.08 -8.96 11.92
C GLY A 54 -0.85 -8.24 13.03
N GLU A 55 -0.17 -7.83 14.10
CA GLU A 55 -0.81 -7.06 15.17
C GLU A 55 -1.22 -5.67 14.71
N TRP A 56 -0.33 -4.96 13.99
CA TRP A 56 -0.68 -3.70 13.37
C TRP A 56 -1.96 -3.82 12.54
N MET A 57 -2.02 -4.83 11.67
CA MET A 57 -3.20 -5.06 10.84
C MET A 57 -4.45 -5.35 11.64
N SER A 58 -4.35 -6.07 12.75
CA SER A 58 -5.51 -6.50 13.54
C SER A 58 -6.32 -5.34 14.09
N PHE A 59 -5.69 -4.21 14.43
CA PHE A 59 -6.39 -3.02 14.91
C PHE A 59 -6.50 -1.93 13.84
N MET A 60 -5.54 -1.81 12.92
CA MET A 60 -5.59 -0.77 11.90
C MET A 60 -6.55 -1.09 10.75
N LEU A 61 -6.75 -2.36 10.37
CA LEU A 61 -7.72 -2.71 9.32
C LEU A 61 -9.17 -2.32 9.69
N PRO A 62 -9.71 -2.69 10.87
CA PRO A 62 -11.04 -2.25 11.26
C PRO A 62 -11.17 -0.71 11.28
N TYR A 63 -10.16 -0.02 11.80
CA TYR A 63 -10.11 1.44 11.80
C TYR A 63 -10.13 2.00 10.37
N THR A 64 -9.31 1.48 9.48
CA THR A 64 -9.23 1.89 8.07
C THR A 64 -10.57 1.70 7.37
N ILE A 65 -11.25 0.58 7.60
CA ILE A 65 -12.57 0.31 7.02
C ILE A 65 -13.59 1.35 7.49
N ILE A 66 -13.62 1.68 8.78
CA ILE A 66 -14.54 2.69 9.34
C ILE A 66 -14.25 4.05 8.70
N VAL A 67 -12.99 4.48 8.66
CA VAL A 67 -12.61 5.77 8.08
C VAL A 67 -12.92 5.81 6.57
N LEU A 68 -12.73 4.70 5.85
CA LEU A 68 -13.07 4.60 4.43
C LEU A 68 -14.57 4.78 4.19
N PHE A 69 -15.43 4.17 5.02
CA PHE A 69 -16.88 4.37 4.94
C PHE A 69 -17.29 5.82 5.23
N ILE A 70 -16.68 6.44 6.22
CA ILE A 70 -16.91 7.85 6.53
C ILE A 70 -16.50 8.74 5.36
N ALA A 71 -15.29 8.54 4.85
CA ALA A 71 -14.76 9.29 3.70
C ALA A 71 -15.64 9.12 2.46
N TRP A 72 -16.07 7.88 2.17
CA TRP A 72 -16.98 7.57 1.09
C TRP A 72 -18.32 8.30 1.25
N PHE A 73 -18.91 8.27 2.45
CA PHE A 73 -20.16 8.98 2.73
C PHE A 73 -20.02 10.50 2.54
N ILE A 74 -18.92 11.08 3.01
CA ILE A 74 -18.63 12.51 2.85
C ILE A 74 -18.49 12.86 1.36
N LEU A 75 -17.74 12.07 0.58
CA LEU A 75 -17.57 12.29 -0.85
C LEU A 75 -18.90 12.24 -1.61
N LEU A 76 -19.76 11.27 -1.30
CA LEU A 76 -21.10 11.19 -1.90
C LEU A 76 -21.96 12.40 -1.58
N ARG A 77 -21.85 12.97 -0.38
CA ARG A 77 -22.59 14.17 0.02
C ARG A 77 -22.06 15.44 -0.60
N LEU A 78 -20.75 15.59 -0.71
CA LEU A 78 -20.11 16.78 -1.29
C LEU A 78 -20.17 16.79 -2.82
N PHE A 79 -20.07 15.64 -3.44
CA PHE A 79 -19.99 15.46 -4.89
C PHE A 79 -21.05 14.48 -5.41
N PRO A 80 -22.34 14.84 -5.35
CA PRO A 80 -23.42 13.95 -5.78
C PRO A 80 -23.31 13.65 -7.27
N PHE A 81 -23.40 12.36 -7.62
CA PHE A 81 -23.48 11.91 -8.99
C PHE A 81 -24.90 12.07 -9.54
N LYS A 82 -25.03 12.66 -10.72
CA LYS A 82 -26.32 12.72 -11.43
C LYS A 82 -26.60 11.47 -12.26
N GLN A 83 -25.55 10.74 -12.64
CA GLN A 83 -25.66 9.51 -13.42
C GLN A 83 -25.67 8.29 -12.50
N LYS A 84 -26.59 7.35 -12.75
CA LYS A 84 -26.73 6.12 -11.97
C LYS A 84 -25.75 5.01 -12.38
N SER A 85 -25.17 5.09 -13.56
CA SER A 85 -24.21 4.10 -14.08
C SER A 85 -23.19 4.76 -14.99
N ILE A 86 -21.99 4.24 -14.99
CA ILE A 86 -20.90 4.61 -15.89
C ILE A 86 -20.52 3.34 -16.67
N GLU A 87 -20.59 3.39 -17.98
CA GLU A 87 -20.06 2.30 -18.80
C GLU A 87 -18.53 2.39 -18.81
N LEU A 88 -17.90 1.42 -18.16
CA LEU A 88 -16.45 1.25 -18.21
C LEU A 88 -16.12 0.28 -19.36
N GLN A 89 -15.55 0.80 -20.42
CA GLN A 89 -14.90 -0.03 -21.42
C GLN A 89 -13.50 -0.38 -20.89
N ILE A 90 -13.38 -1.58 -20.32
CA ILE A 90 -12.09 -2.11 -19.89
C ILE A 90 -11.48 -2.82 -21.10
N GLU A 91 -10.57 -2.13 -21.76
CA GLU A 91 -9.74 -2.73 -22.81
C GLU A 91 -8.61 -3.50 -22.12
N GLY A 92 -8.65 -4.82 -22.23
CA GLY A 92 -7.60 -5.70 -21.75
C GLY A 92 -8.12 -7.10 -21.42
N GLU A 93 -7.53 -8.10 -22.01
CA GLU A 93 -7.75 -9.49 -21.65
C GLU A 93 -6.84 -9.85 -20.47
N ALA A 94 -7.39 -10.49 -19.44
CA ALA A 94 -6.61 -11.06 -18.36
C ALA A 94 -5.73 -12.19 -18.93
N LYS A 95 -4.47 -11.87 -19.18
CA LYS A 95 -3.50 -12.88 -19.65
C LYS A 95 -3.24 -13.88 -18.53
N LYS A 96 -3.72 -15.10 -18.69
CA LYS A 96 -3.35 -16.24 -17.85
C LYS A 96 -2.00 -16.79 -18.34
N ASP A 97 -0.93 -16.06 -18.06
CA ASP A 97 0.42 -16.48 -18.36
C ASP A 97 1.08 -17.05 -17.08
N TRP A 98 2.08 -17.93 -17.26
CA TRP A 98 2.85 -18.49 -16.15
C TRP A 98 3.45 -17.40 -15.23
N ARG A 99 3.80 -16.23 -15.81
CA ARG A 99 4.28 -15.06 -15.07
C ARG A 99 3.26 -14.56 -14.07
N SER A 100 1.98 -14.49 -14.47
CA SER A 100 0.89 -14.10 -13.58
C SER A 100 0.73 -15.09 -12.42
N ILE A 101 0.89 -16.39 -12.68
CA ILE A 101 0.83 -17.41 -11.65
C ILE A 101 1.96 -17.22 -10.62
N VAL A 102 3.19 -16.98 -11.09
CA VAL A 102 4.34 -16.69 -10.22
C VAL A 102 4.07 -15.46 -9.34
N VAL A 103 3.52 -14.40 -9.93
CA VAL A 103 3.17 -13.18 -9.18
C VAL A 103 2.15 -13.47 -8.09
N TYR A 104 1.04 -14.16 -8.41
CA TYR A 104 0.00 -14.45 -7.44
C TYR A 104 0.49 -15.36 -6.31
N ILE A 105 1.26 -16.40 -6.62
CA ILE A 105 1.81 -17.33 -5.62
C ILE A 105 2.79 -16.57 -4.71
N THR A 106 3.72 -15.83 -5.30
CA THR A 106 4.71 -15.06 -4.53
C THR A 106 4.03 -14.02 -3.63
N PHE A 107 3.02 -13.32 -4.16
CA PHE A 107 2.25 -12.35 -3.38
C PHE A 107 1.53 -13.03 -2.20
N ALA A 108 0.85 -14.14 -2.44
CA ALA A 108 0.15 -14.89 -1.39
C ALA A 108 1.12 -15.36 -0.29
N ILE A 109 2.28 -15.92 -0.67
CA ILE A 109 3.31 -16.36 0.29
C ILE A 109 3.84 -15.17 1.09
N THR A 110 4.15 -14.05 0.43
CA THR A 110 4.66 -12.84 1.10
C THR A 110 3.67 -12.31 2.13
N VAL A 111 2.39 -12.21 1.76
CA VAL A 111 1.33 -11.75 2.68
C VAL A 111 1.18 -12.71 3.86
N LEU A 112 1.19 -14.01 3.62
CA LEU A 112 1.11 -15.01 4.70
C LEU A 112 2.31 -14.90 5.65
N LEU A 113 3.52 -14.76 5.13
CA LEU A 113 4.72 -14.58 5.97
C LEU A 113 4.65 -13.30 6.80
N TRP A 114 4.09 -12.22 6.27
CA TRP A 114 3.88 -10.99 7.04
C TRP A 114 2.79 -11.14 8.11
N MET A 115 1.68 -11.82 7.79
CA MET A 115 0.62 -12.04 8.78
C MET A 115 1.07 -12.92 9.96
N PHE A 116 1.99 -13.84 9.70
CA PHE A 116 2.50 -14.78 10.68
C PHE A 116 3.95 -14.48 11.10
N ASP A 117 4.37 -13.22 11.04
CA ASP A 117 5.74 -12.79 11.37
C ASP A 117 6.19 -13.23 12.77
N LYS A 118 5.29 -13.15 13.77
CA LYS A 118 5.55 -13.62 15.14
C LYS A 118 5.75 -15.13 15.26
N PHE A 119 5.10 -15.91 14.40
CA PHE A 119 5.27 -17.37 14.40
C PHE A 119 6.51 -17.81 13.63
N THR A 120 6.82 -17.12 12.55
CA THR A 120 7.97 -17.43 11.69
C THR A 120 9.27 -16.86 12.24
N GLY A 121 9.19 -15.80 13.04
CA GLY A 121 10.36 -15.06 13.53
C GLY A 121 11.16 -14.34 12.43
N VAL A 122 10.64 -14.30 11.20
CA VAL A 122 11.31 -13.67 10.07
C VAL A 122 10.98 -12.18 10.05
N ASN A 123 12.02 -11.35 10.00
CA ASN A 123 11.85 -9.91 9.93
C ASN A 123 11.09 -9.51 8.66
N SER A 124 10.09 -8.65 8.80
CA SER A 124 9.21 -8.21 7.70
C SER A 124 9.97 -7.56 6.54
N ASN A 125 11.13 -6.92 6.82
CA ASN A 125 11.99 -6.37 5.76
C ASN A 125 12.66 -7.47 4.93
N VAL A 126 13.02 -8.59 5.55
CA VAL A 126 13.58 -9.76 4.83
C VAL A 126 12.48 -10.39 3.96
N VAL A 127 11.27 -10.51 4.49
CA VAL A 127 10.11 -11.00 3.73
C VAL A 127 9.85 -10.14 2.50
N ALA A 128 10.00 -8.81 2.60
CA ALA A 128 9.84 -7.89 1.47
C ALA A 128 10.85 -8.11 0.33
N MET A 129 12.01 -8.70 0.62
CA MET A 129 13.02 -9.02 -0.41
C MET A 129 12.66 -10.28 -1.21
N ILE A 130 11.80 -11.15 -0.70
CA ILE A 130 11.41 -12.41 -1.37
C ILE A 130 10.79 -12.14 -2.75
N PRO A 131 9.75 -11.31 -2.90
CA PRO A 131 9.17 -11.03 -4.21
C PRO A 131 10.18 -10.40 -5.17
N VAL A 132 11.06 -9.53 -4.70
CA VAL A 132 12.10 -8.92 -5.52
C VAL A 132 13.03 -10.01 -6.09
N ALA A 133 13.54 -10.89 -5.22
CA ALA A 133 14.42 -11.99 -5.63
C ALA A 133 13.71 -12.96 -6.60
N VAL A 134 12.50 -13.39 -6.27
CA VAL A 134 11.73 -14.33 -7.11
C VAL A 134 11.44 -13.74 -8.49
N PHE A 135 10.99 -12.49 -8.55
CA PHE A 135 10.65 -11.86 -9.83
C PHE A 135 11.86 -11.59 -10.70
N CYS A 136 13.01 -11.28 -10.10
CA CYS A 136 14.28 -11.13 -10.85
C CYS A 136 14.78 -12.49 -11.37
N ILE A 137 14.79 -13.54 -10.54
CA ILE A 137 15.26 -14.88 -10.92
C ILE A 137 14.38 -15.49 -12.01
N THR A 138 13.07 -15.33 -11.87
CA THR A 138 12.09 -15.86 -12.84
C THR A 138 11.96 -15.00 -14.11
N GLY A 139 12.59 -13.82 -14.16
CA GLY A 139 12.48 -12.90 -15.29
C GLY A 139 11.06 -12.31 -15.46
N VAL A 140 10.25 -12.30 -14.40
CA VAL A 140 8.96 -11.61 -14.37
C VAL A 140 9.20 -10.11 -14.42
N ILE A 141 10.17 -9.61 -13.66
CA ILE A 141 10.66 -8.24 -13.71
C ILE A 141 11.95 -8.21 -14.55
N THR A 142 11.99 -7.31 -15.51
CA THR A 142 13.12 -7.06 -16.39
C THR A 142 13.87 -5.79 -15.98
N LYS A 143 15.06 -5.59 -16.52
CA LYS A 143 15.82 -4.34 -16.32
C LYS A 143 15.01 -3.10 -16.69
N ARG A 144 14.24 -3.16 -17.75
CA ARG A 144 13.39 -2.06 -18.20
C ARG A 144 12.32 -1.69 -17.16
N ASP A 145 11.69 -2.70 -16.57
CA ASP A 145 10.67 -2.46 -15.53
C ASP A 145 11.28 -1.79 -14.28
N LEU A 146 12.54 -2.15 -13.94
CA LEU A 146 13.29 -1.50 -12.86
C LEU A 146 13.67 -0.06 -13.19
N GLU A 147 13.96 0.26 -14.44
CA GLU A 147 14.26 1.61 -14.91
C GLU A 147 12.99 2.51 -14.88
N GLU A 148 11.80 1.93 -15.06
CA GLU A 148 10.50 2.65 -15.02
C GLU A 148 10.05 2.99 -13.58
N ILE A 149 10.72 2.46 -12.54
CA ILE A 149 10.44 2.83 -11.15
C ILE A 149 10.79 4.30 -10.91
N SER A 150 9.92 5.01 -10.20
CA SER A 150 10.16 6.40 -9.81
C SER A 150 11.24 6.53 -8.73
N TRP A 151 12.50 6.33 -9.11
CA TRP A 151 13.66 6.41 -8.22
C TRP A 151 13.76 7.74 -7.48
N SER A 152 13.31 8.85 -8.11
CA SER A 152 13.26 10.16 -7.47
C SER A 152 12.38 10.18 -6.22
N VAL A 153 11.24 9.48 -6.25
CA VAL A 153 10.35 9.37 -5.08
C VAL A 153 11.02 8.54 -3.98
N LEU A 154 11.67 7.43 -4.33
CA LEU A 154 12.38 6.60 -3.37
C LEU A 154 13.52 7.37 -2.68
N TRP A 155 14.33 8.12 -3.43
CA TRP A 155 15.39 8.95 -2.89
C TRP A 155 14.87 10.09 -2.02
N MET A 156 13.75 10.72 -2.41
CA MET A 156 13.12 11.76 -1.60
C MET A 156 12.66 11.21 -0.24
N VAL A 157 12.03 10.04 -0.24
CA VAL A 157 11.58 9.40 1.00
C VAL A 157 12.77 8.97 1.86
N ALA A 158 13.78 8.33 1.26
CA ALA A 158 15.00 7.92 1.98
C ALA A 158 15.75 9.12 2.57
N GLY A 159 15.86 10.22 1.80
CA GLY A 159 16.47 11.47 2.29
C GLY A 159 15.69 12.11 3.44
N GLY A 160 14.35 12.08 3.38
CA GLY A 160 13.50 12.54 4.48
C GLY A 160 13.70 11.75 5.76
N PHE A 161 13.84 10.42 5.66
CA PHE A 161 14.17 9.57 6.81
C PHE A 161 15.55 9.88 7.38
N ALA A 162 16.58 9.98 6.52
CA ALA A 162 17.92 10.28 6.95
C ALA A 162 18.00 11.64 7.68
N LEU A 163 17.31 12.65 7.13
CA LEU A 163 17.23 13.96 7.78
C LEU A 163 16.50 13.90 9.11
N GLY A 164 15.39 13.14 9.20
CA GLY A 164 14.65 12.96 10.44
C GLY A 164 15.48 12.33 11.54
N VAL A 165 16.32 11.35 11.22
CA VAL A 165 17.26 10.73 12.17
C VAL A 165 18.34 11.72 12.60
N ALA A 166 18.93 12.47 11.65
CA ALA A 166 19.99 13.44 11.95
C ALA A 166 19.53 14.62 12.81
N LEU A 167 18.24 14.94 12.82
CA LEU A 167 17.67 16.02 13.64
C LEU A 167 17.31 15.55 15.08
N GLN A 168 17.43 14.26 15.38
CA GLN A 168 17.15 13.70 16.71
C GLN A 168 18.42 13.58 17.58
N GLU A 169 19.60 13.68 16.96
CA GLU A 169 20.89 13.81 17.66
C GLU A 169 21.16 15.27 18.02
#